data_53f979749527ffbc3a63381dfac37903
#
_entry.id   53f979749527ffbc3a63381dfac37903
#
_cell.length_a   1.000
_cell.length_b   1.000
_cell.length_c   1.000
_cell.angle_alpha   90.00
_cell.angle_beta   90.00
_cell.angle_gamma   90.00
#
_symmetry.space_group_name_H-M   'P 1'
#
loop_
_entity.id
_entity.type
_entity.pdbx_description
1 polymer ?
#
loop_
_entity_poly.entity_id
_entity_poly.type
_entity_poly.pdbx_seq_one_letter_code
_entity_poly.pdbx_strand_id
1 'polypeptide(L)'
;MCDDLTRMVQNLYWGSAKGKRKVHWKKWDYLLQPKDRGGVGFRDFRLFNQALLARQAWQLLSNPDSLCAQVLKAKYYPYGKLEDTVFTGNASSSWQAISHGLDLLKRGLIWRVGNGRNIRVWRDNWIPRPFSFKPVSLQGRCRIRFVSDLLNANGSWKVELLQQYFLPADVIEILMIRASPRLDEDVIAWAPGRHGVFSVMSAYQFAFQELYGASTASSSNSALGGR
;
A
#
# COMPACT_ATOMS: atom_id res chain seq x y z
N MET A 1 16.56 13.18 -11.56
CA MET A 1 17.33 12.95 -10.31
C MET A 1 17.47 11.46 -9.95
N CYS A 2 16.40 10.68 -9.66
CA CYS A 2 16.59 9.25 -9.36
C CYS A 2 17.29 8.48 -10.49
N ASP A 3 16.97 8.78 -11.73
CA ASP A 3 17.58 8.15 -12.91
C ASP A 3 19.06 8.54 -13.07
N ASP A 4 19.41 9.75 -12.74
CA ASP A 4 20.80 10.22 -12.80
C ASP A 4 21.62 9.52 -11.71
N LEU A 5 21.08 9.39 -10.49
CA LEU A 5 21.70 8.60 -9.42
C LEU A 5 21.88 7.13 -9.84
N THR A 6 20.83 6.52 -10.42
CA THR A 6 20.91 5.15 -10.93
C THR A 6 22.04 5.03 -11.96
N ARG A 7 22.10 5.98 -12.90
CA ARG A 7 23.14 6.00 -13.95
C ARG A 7 24.55 6.18 -13.36
N MET A 8 24.70 7.05 -12.35
CA MET A 8 25.98 7.23 -11.66
C MET A 8 26.45 5.95 -10.97
N VAL A 9 25.53 5.25 -10.27
CA VAL A 9 25.85 3.98 -9.60
C VAL A 9 26.16 2.88 -10.61
N GLN A 10 25.42 2.81 -11.71
CA GLN A 10 25.72 1.88 -12.81
C GLN A 10 27.10 2.12 -13.38
N ASN A 11 27.45 3.38 -13.66
CA ASN A 11 28.78 3.76 -14.18
C ASN A 11 29.90 3.43 -13.19
N LEU A 12 29.68 3.63 -11.90
CA LEU A 12 30.62 3.26 -10.85
C LEU A 12 30.79 1.73 -10.76
N TYR A 13 29.71 0.98 -10.74
CA TYR A 13 29.72 -0.47 -10.59
C TYR A 13 30.37 -1.19 -11.78
N TRP A 14 29.97 -0.83 -13.00
CA TRP A 14 30.51 -1.44 -14.20
C TRP A 14 31.91 -0.91 -14.53
N GLY A 15 32.25 0.27 -14.04
CA GLY A 15 33.51 0.97 -14.28
C GLY A 15 33.69 1.42 -15.73
N SER A 16 34.55 2.42 -15.92
CA SER A 16 35.10 2.74 -17.23
C SER A 16 36.63 2.55 -17.18
N ALA A 17 37.16 1.62 -17.93
CA ALA A 17 38.59 1.50 -18.07
C ALA A 17 39.06 2.32 -19.30
N LYS A 18 39.80 3.39 -19.08
CA LYS A 18 40.47 4.20 -20.15
C LYS A 18 39.46 4.63 -21.26
N GLY A 19 38.28 5.15 -20.91
CA GLY A 19 37.31 5.68 -21.89
C GLY A 19 36.55 4.66 -22.71
N LYS A 20 36.77 3.36 -22.52
CA LYS A 20 36.02 2.29 -23.19
C LYS A 20 34.89 1.78 -22.27
N ARG A 21 33.64 1.72 -22.80
CA ARG A 21 32.51 1.08 -22.12
C ARG A 21 32.83 -0.39 -21.90
N LYS A 22 32.73 -0.85 -20.66
CA LYS A 22 32.77 -2.28 -20.34
C LYS A 22 31.48 -2.97 -20.73
N VAL A 23 31.59 -4.25 -21.05
CA VAL A 23 30.41 -5.09 -21.34
C VAL A 23 29.61 -5.29 -20.05
N HIS A 24 28.30 -4.96 -20.11
CA HIS A 24 27.37 -5.21 -19.01
C HIS A 24 26.86 -6.65 -19.14
N TRP A 25 27.36 -7.55 -18.30
CA TRP A 25 27.02 -8.99 -18.33
C TRP A 25 25.56 -9.30 -17.91
N LYS A 26 24.94 -8.43 -17.13
CA LYS A 26 23.58 -8.59 -16.62
C LYS A 26 22.81 -7.29 -16.75
N LYS A 27 21.47 -7.39 -16.91
CA LYS A 27 20.59 -6.21 -16.84
C LYS A 27 20.61 -5.64 -15.43
N TRP A 28 20.46 -4.32 -15.30
CA TRP A 28 20.44 -3.63 -14.01
C TRP A 28 19.35 -4.17 -13.08
N ASP A 29 18.14 -4.43 -13.61
CA ASP A 29 17.00 -4.96 -12.87
C ASP A 29 17.31 -6.32 -12.19
N TYR A 30 18.20 -7.12 -12.79
CA TYR A 30 18.65 -8.36 -12.17
C TYR A 30 19.53 -8.09 -10.94
N LEU A 31 20.34 -7.05 -10.95
CA LEU A 31 21.21 -6.67 -9.83
C LEU A 31 20.44 -6.07 -8.66
N LEU A 32 19.23 -5.51 -8.94
CA LEU A 32 18.30 -5.04 -7.90
C LEU A 32 17.67 -6.18 -7.10
N GLN A 33 17.59 -7.38 -7.69
CA GLN A 33 16.99 -8.54 -7.00
C GLN A 33 17.75 -8.87 -5.70
N PRO A 34 17.05 -9.40 -4.69
CA PRO A 34 17.66 -9.88 -3.46
C PRO A 34 18.70 -10.99 -3.73
N LYS A 35 19.63 -11.16 -2.81
CA LYS A 35 20.73 -12.15 -2.95
C LYS A 35 20.24 -13.59 -3.04
N ASP A 36 19.17 -13.93 -2.34
CA ASP A 36 18.49 -15.23 -2.38
C ASP A 36 17.87 -15.54 -3.75
N ARG A 37 17.62 -14.50 -4.56
CA ARG A 37 17.15 -14.61 -5.96
C ARG A 37 18.26 -14.39 -6.99
N GLY A 38 19.52 -14.47 -6.54
CA GLY A 38 20.70 -14.36 -7.40
C GLY A 38 21.13 -12.93 -7.77
N GLY A 39 20.44 -11.91 -7.24
CA GLY A 39 20.82 -10.51 -7.40
C GLY A 39 21.93 -10.08 -6.45
N VAL A 40 22.26 -8.80 -6.46
CA VAL A 40 23.23 -8.15 -5.57
C VAL A 40 22.53 -7.43 -4.41
N GLY A 41 21.24 -7.14 -4.58
CA GLY A 41 20.42 -6.43 -3.61
C GLY A 41 20.66 -4.91 -3.65
N PHE A 42 20.99 -4.35 -4.80
CA PHE A 42 21.01 -2.91 -4.98
C PHE A 42 19.61 -2.32 -4.80
N ARG A 43 19.55 -1.10 -4.30
CA ARG A 43 18.26 -0.42 -4.14
C ARG A 43 17.82 0.23 -5.44
N ASP A 44 16.55 0.08 -5.76
CA ASP A 44 15.87 0.91 -6.75
C ASP A 44 15.61 2.29 -6.13
N PHE A 45 16.32 3.31 -6.63
CA PHE A 45 16.22 4.67 -6.09
C PHE A 45 14.84 5.30 -6.30
N ARG A 46 14.09 4.92 -7.33
CA ARG A 46 12.74 5.41 -7.58
C ARG A 46 11.79 4.89 -6.51
N LEU A 47 11.79 3.57 -6.26
CA LEU A 47 10.96 2.96 -5.23
C LEU A 47 11.38 3.41 -3.82
N PHE A 48 12.67 3.56 -3.59
CA PHE A 48 13.16 4.04 -2.30
C PHE A 48 12.74 5.50 -2.03
N ASN A 49 12.84 6.38 -3.03
CA ASN A 49 12.34 7.74 -2.94
C ASN A 49 10.83 7.77 -2.68
N GLN A 50 10.04 6.94 -3.39
CA GLN A 50 8.60 6.84 -3.16
C GLN A 50 8.29 6.39 -1.75
N ALA A 51 9.03 5.43 -1.18
CA ALA A 51 8.85 4.97 0.19
C ALA A 51 9.19 6.06 1.24
N LEU A 52 10.22 6.91 0.96
CA LEU A 52 10.53 8.08 1.80
C LEU A 52 9.40 9.13 1.76
N LEU A 53 8.83 9.36 0.58
CA LEU A 53 7.70 10.29 0.41
C LEU A 53 6.42 9.72 1.06
N ALA A 54 6.20 8.41 1.00
CA ALA A 54 5.11 7.74 1.69
C ALA A 54 5.21 7.91 3.22
N ARG A 55 6.42 8.00 3.79
CA ARG A 55 6.61 8.34 5.20
C ARG A 55 6.04 9.71 5.56
N GLN A 56 6.23 10.71 4.67
CA GLN A 56 5.66 12.04 4.89
C GLN A 56 4.12 11.99 4.89
N ALA A 57 3.53 11.28 3.91
CA ALA A 57 2.09 11.06 3.86
C ALA A 57 1.57 10.30 5.11
N TRP A 58 2.31 9.30 5.59
CA TRP A 58 1.98 8.58 6.82
C TRP A 58 1.98 9.50 8.04
N GLN A 59 2.96 10.41 8.15
CA GLN A 59 3.02 11.38 9.25
C GLN A 59 1.80 12.30 9.28
N LEU A 60 1.29 12.71 8.10
CA LEU A 60 0.08 13.52 8.02
C LEU A 60 -1.17 12.75 8.47
N LEU A 61 -1.24 11.44 8.18
CA LEU A 61 -2.33 10.56 8.63
C LEU A 61 -2.25 10.27 10.14
N SER A 62 -1.05 10.00 10.65
CA SER A 62 -0.83 9.61 12.05
C SER A 62 -0.92 10.79 13.03
N ASN A 63 -0.64 12.00 12.56
CA ASN A 63 -0.61 13.19 13.38
C ASN A 63 -1.46 14.32 12.73
N PRO A 64 -2.79 14.15 12.65
CA PRO A 64 -3.67 15.10 11.98
C PRO A 64 -3.70 16.48 12.67
N ASP A 65 -3.38 16.54 13.96
CA ASP A 65 -3.36 17.76 14.73
C ASP A 65 -2.04 18.55 14.64
N SER A 66 -1.04 18.01 13.93
CA SER A 66 0.21 18.72 13.69
C SER A 66 -0.05 19.97 12.82
N LEU A 67 0.69 21.06 13.09
CA LEU A 67 0.58 22.30 12.31
C LEU A 67 0.72 22.05 10.80
N CYS A 68 1.67 21.20 10.42
CA CYS A 68 1.89 20.81 9.03
C CYS A 68 0.65 20.16 8.41
N ALA A 69 0.04 19.18 9.12
CA ALA A 69 -1.17 18.50 8.65
C ALA A 69 -2.35 19.47 8.53
N GLN A 70 -2.54 20.36 9.49
CA GLN A 70 -3.60 21.37 9.49
C GLN A 70 -3.46 22.34 8.30
N VAL A 71 -2.26 22.88 8.06
CA VAL A 71 -1.99 23.78 6.94
C VAL A 71 -2.20 23.09 5.59
N LEU A 72 -1.70 21.86 5.43
CA LEU A 72 -1.88 21.10 4.19
C LEU A 72 -3.34 20.70 3.99
N LYS A 73 -4.06 20.34 5.05
CA LYS A 73 -5.49 20.04 5.00
C LYS A 73 -6.28 21.25 4.55
N ALA A 74 -6.07 22.41 5.16
CA ALA A 74 -6.77 23.65 4.80
C ALA A 74 -6.56 24.03 3.34
N LYS A 75 -5.38 23.77 2.77
CA LYS A 75 -5.04 24.14 1.40
C LYS A 75 -5.49 23.13 0.35
N TYR A 76 -5.33 21.81 0.62
CA TYR A 76 -5.44 20.78 -0.43
C TYR A 76 -6.63 19.83 -0.26
N TYR A 77 -7.18 19.65 0.95
CA TYR A 77 -8.31 18.76 1.20
C TYR A 77 -9.22 19.22 2.36
N PRO A 78 -9.74 20.49 2.28
CA PRO A 78 -10.46 21.10 3.43
C PRO A 78 -11.72 20.32 3.83
N TYR A 79 -12.39 19.65 2.89
CA TYR A 79 -13.67 18.97 3.10
C TYR A 79 -13.59 17.44 3.03
N GLY A 80 -12.39 16.85 3.01
CA GLY A 80 -12.22 15.41 2.82
C GLY A 80 -11.19 14.79 3.73
N LYS A 81 -10.97 13.50 3.51
CA LYS A 81 -9.87 12.76 4.10
C LYS A 81 -8.69 12.76 3.13
N LEU A 82 -7.46 12.66 3.65
CA LEU A 82 -6.25 12.62 2.84
C LEU A 82 -6.28 11.44 1.84
N GLU A 83 -6.83 10.29 2.27
CA GLU A 83 -6.93 9.09 1.44
C GLU A 83 -7.87 9.26 0.23
N ASP A 84 -8.91 10.08 0.39
CA ASP A 84 -9.91 10.32 -0.67
C ASP A 84 -9.50 11.43 -1.65
N THR A 85 -8.36 12.10 -1.40
CA THR A 85 -7.97 13.27 -2.19
C THR A 85 -7.50 12.89 -3.59
N VAL A 86 -8.08 13.53 -4.59
CA VAL A 86 -7.63 13.50 -5.98
C VAL A 86 -6.87 14.79 -6.27
N PHE A 87 -5.65 14.65 -6.78
CA PHE A 87 -4.75 15.79 -6.99
C PHE A 87 -4.97 16.43 -8.37
N THR A 88 -5.27 17.70 -8.37
CA THR A 88 -5.36 18.53 -9.58
C THR A 88 -4.02 19.21 -9.88
N GLY A 89 -3.70 19.42 -11.15
CA GLY A 89 -2.37 19.77 -11.65
C GLY A 89 -1.68 21.04 -11.10
N ASN A 90 -2.36 21.89 -10.32
CA ASN A 90 -1.83 23.16 -9.81
C ASN A 90 -1.25 23.06 -8.38
N ALA A 91 -0.80 21.88 -7.96
CA ALA A 91 -0.20 21.69 -6.65
C ALA A 91 1.27 22.10 -6.61
N SER A 92 1.75 22.56 -5.42
CA SER A 92 3.18 22.82 -5.22
C SER A 92 4.00 21.55 -5.42
N SER A 93 5.28 21.70 -5.78
CA SER A 93 6.20 20.56 -5.96
C SER A 93 6.29 19.66 -4.74
N SER A 94 6.27 20.26 -3.54
CA SER A 94 6.25 19.51 -2.28
C SER A 94 4.98 18.67 -2.13
N TRP A 95 3.83 19.21 -2.50
CA TRP A 95 2.57 18.47 -2.43
C TRP A 95 2.49 17.36 -3.49
N GLN A 96 3.00 17.61 -4.70
CA GLN A 96 3.12 16.58 -5.74
C GLN A 96 4.00 15.40 -5.26
N ALA A 97 5.10 15.71 -4.57
CA ALA A 97 5.97 14.69 -3.99
C ALA A 97 5.24 13.87 -2.90
N ILE A 98 4.54 14.53 -1.98
CA ILE A 98 3.72 13.84 -0.95
C ILE A 98 2.64 12.98 -1.61
N SER A 99 1.99 13.50 -2.65
CA SER A 99 0.99 12.76 -3.44
C SER A 99 1.55 11.47 -4.02
N HIS A 100 2.74 11.53 -4.63
CA HIS A 100 3.41 10.35 -5.15
C HIS A 100 3.71 9.30 -4.06
N GLY A 101 4.06 9.73 -2.86
CA GLY A 101 4.20 8.85 -1.69
C GLY A 101 2.86 8.32 -1.20
N LEU A 102 1.82 9.15 -1.22
CA LEU A 102 0.47 8.76 -0.82
C LEU A 102 -0.12 7.67 -1.73
N ASP A 103 0.20 7.66 -3.02
CA ASP A 103 -0.23 6.61 -3.95
C ASP A 103 0.29 5.22 -3.53
N LEU A 104 1.55 5.13 -3.07
CA LEU A 104 2.07 3.89 -2.49
C LEU A 104 1.36 3.55 -1.19
N LEU A 105 1.18 4.56 -0.33
CA LEU A 105 0.56 4.37 0.98
C LEU A 105 -0.88 3.85 0.86
N LYS A 106 -1.70 4.42 -0.03
CA LYS A 106 -3.09 4.00 -0.28
C LYS A 106 -3.23 2.52 -0.61
N ARG A 107 -2.24 1.93 -1.29
CA ARG A 107 -2.27 0.51 -1.66
C ARG A 107 -2.03 -0.43 -0.47
N GLY A 108 -1.27 0.02 0.52
CA GLY A 108 -0.96 -0.79 1.70
C GLY A 108 -1.69 -0.37 2.98
N LEU A 109 -2.54 0.67 2.94
CA LEU A 109 -3.37 1.05 4.08
C LEU A 109 -4.52 0.07 4.29
N ILE A 110 -4.76 -0.28 5.57
CA ILE A 110 -5.89 -1.08 6.01
C ILE A 110 -6.47 -0.50 7.29
N TRP A 111 -7.77 -0.57 7.45
CA TRP A 111 -8.45 -0.25 8.69
C TRP A 111 -8.45 -1.47 9.63
N ARG A 112 -8.05 -1.27 10.86
CA ARG A 112 -8.31 -2.22 11.95
C ARG A 112 -9.66 -1.90 12.55
N VAL A 113 -10.53 -2.90 12.55
CA VAL A 113 -11.90 -2.77 13.03
C VAL A 113 -11.91 -2.67 14.55
N GLY A 114 -12.37 -1.55 15.05
CA GLY A 114 -12.72 -1.33 16.44
C GLY A 114 -14.24 -1.35 16.61
N ASN A 115 -14.88 -0.17 16.62
CA ASN A 115 -16.33 -0.02 16.66
C ASN A 115 -17.00 -0.01 15.28
N GLY A 116 -16.25 0.03 14.20
CA GLY A 116 -16.71 0.00 12.81
C GLY A 116 -17.43 1.25 12.32
N ARG A 117 -17.48 2.33 13.12
CA ARG A 117 -18.23 3.56 12.78
C ARG A 117 -17.57 4.42 11.70
N ASN A 118 -16.25 4.34 11.59
CA ASN A 118 -15.47 5.13 10.63
C ASN A 118 -15.14 4.37 9.35
N ILE A 119 -15.47 3.08 9.25
CA ILE A 119 -15.11 2.20 8.14
C ILE A 119 -16.32 1.97 7.25
N ARG A 120 -16.23 2.42 5.99
CA ARG A 120 -17.25 2.16 4.97
C ARG A 120 -17.03 0.78 4.36
N VAL A 121 -18.02 -0.11 4.51
CA VAL A 121 -17.93 -1.53 4.12
C VAL A 121 -17.43 -1.73 2.70
N TRP A 122 -17.99 -1.00 1.72
CA TRP A 122 -17.75 -1.23 0.30
C TRP A 122 -16.63 -0.37 -0.29
N ARG A 123 -16.14 0.61 0.45
CA ARG A 123 -15.19 1.61 -0.06
C ARG A 123 -13.80 1.52 0.54
N ASP A 124 -13.76 1.29 1.84
CA ASP A 124 -12.52 1.33 2.59
C ASP A 124 -11.82 -0.04 2.61
N ASN A 125 -10.52 -0.04 2.81
CA ASN A 125 -9.71 -1.24 2.92
C ASN A 125 -9.79 -1.75 4.37
N TRP A 126 -10.39 -2.91 4.63
CA TRP A 126 -10.54 -3.42 6.00
C TRP A 126 -10.47 -4.94 6.12
N ILE A 127 -10.50 -5.68 5.02
CA ILE A 127 -10.40 -7.14 5.01
C ILE A 127 -8.95 -7.54 4.77
N PRO A 128 -8.26 -8.20 5.72
CA PRO A 128 -6.84 -8.54 5.62
C PRO A 128 -6.62 -9.77 4.73
N ARG A 129 -6.71 -9.60 3.42
CA ARG A 129 -6.40 -10.67 2.47
C ARG A 129 -5.30 -10.26 1.48
N PRO A 130 -4.57 -11.23 0.90
CA PRO A 130 -3.65 -10.96 -0.20
C PRO A 130 -4.40 -10.35 -1.40
N PHE A 131 -3.80 -9.36 -2.05
CA PHE A 131 -4.27 -8.73 -3.30
C PHE A 131 -5.45 -7.75 -3.20
N SER A 132 -6.32 -7.83 -2.20
CA SER A 132 -7.44 -6.90 -2.05
C SER A 132 -7.83 -6.75 -0.60
N PHE A 133 -7.82 -5.52 -0.09
CA PHE A 133 -8.28 -5.22 1.27
C PHE A 133 -9.77 -4.88 1.32
N LYS A 134 -10.50 -5.00 0.20
CA LYS A 134 -11.92 -4.71 0.07
C LYS A 134 -12.72 -5.99 -0.12
N PRO A 135 -14.05 -5.97 0.18
CA PRO A 135 -14.93 -7.06 -0.21
C PRO A 135 -14.87 -7.33 -1.72
N VAL A 136 -14.87 -8.61 -2.09
CA VAL A 136 -15.07 -9.05 -3.48
C VAL A 136 -16.57 -9.07 -3.82
N SER A 137 -17.40 -9.22 -2.79
CA SER A 137 -18.86 -9.12 -2.90
C SER A 137 -19.27 -7.76 -3.43
N LEU A 138 -20.26 -7.73 -4.31
CA LEU A 138 -20.82 -6.49 -4.83
C LEU A 138 -21.86 -5.94 -3.85
N GLN A 139 -21.87 -4.62 -3.66
CA GLN A 139 -22.83 -3.95 -2.80
C GLN A 139 -24.28 -4.24 -3.22
N GLY A 140 -24.56 -4.29 -4.51
CA GLY A 140 -25.90 -4.51 -5.05
C GLY A 140 -26.95 -3.57 -4.44
N ARG A 141 -28.04 -4.16 -3.93
CA ARG A 141 -29.12 -3.43 -3.22
C ARG A 141 -28.91 -3.33 -1.70
N CYS A 142 -27.74 -3.72 -1.20
CA CYS A 142 -27.44 -3.68 0.23
C CYS A 142 -27.38 -2.24 0.74
N ARG A 143 -28.10 -1.96 1.84
CA ARG A 143 -28.15 -0.64 2.49
C ARG A 143 -27.10 -0.46 3.59
N ILE A 144 -26.35 -1.50 3.90
CA ILE A 144 -25.26 -1.46 4.89
C ILE A 144 -24.18 -0.52 4.38
N ARG A 145 -23.82 0.46 5.20
CA ARG A 145 -22.83 1.48 4.85
C ARG A 145 -21.55 1.34 5.65
N PHE A 146 -21.68 1.08 6.95
CA PHE A 146 -20.56 1.04 7.89
C PHE A 146 -20.37 -0.36 8.46
N VAL A 147 -19.15 -0.67 8.84
CA VAL A 147 -18.80 -1.96 9.47
C VAL A 147 -19.54 -2.13 10.80
N SER A 148 -19.85 -1.04 11.51
CA SER A 148 -20.67 -1.05 12.71
C SER A 148 -22.07 -1.69 12.51
N ASP A 149 -22.64 -1.60 11.31
CA ASP A 149 -23.93 -2.21 10.99
C ASP A 149 -23.85 -3.74 11.03
N LEU A 150 -22.64 -4.30 10.81
CA LEU A 150 -22.32 -5.74 10.82
C LEU A 150 -21.89 -6.26 12.19
N LEU A 151 -21.75 -5.38 13.20
CA LEU A 151 -21.34 -5.75 14.56
C LEU A 151 -22.51 -5.73 15.52
N ASN A 152 -22.50 -6.67 16.46
CA ASN A 152 -23.36 -6.65 17.65
C ASN A 152 -22.80 -5.68 18.70
N ALA A 153 -23.60 -5.36 19.71
CA ALA A 153 -23.19 -4.49 20.82
C ALA A 153 -21.99 -5.03 21.64
N ASN A 154 -21.74 -6.33 21.59
CA ASN A 154 -20.59 -6.98 22.23
C ASN A 154 -19.35 -7.12 21.35
N GLY A 155 -19.35 -6.50 20.16
CA GLY A 155 -18.24 -6.59 19.19
C GLY A 155 -18.20 -7.89 18.38
N SER A 156 -19.18 -8.80 18.52
CA SER A 156 -19.27 -9.99 17.66
C SER A 156 -19.91 -9.67 16.31
N TRP A 157 -19.60 -10.47 15.28
CA TRP A 157 -20.16 -10.31 13.96
C TRP A 157 -21.60 -10.83 13.88
N LYS A 158 -22.48 -10.12 13.17
CA LYS A 158 -23.85 -10.56 12.81
C LYS A 158 -23.75 -11.53 11.65
N VAL A 159 -23.59 -12.83 11.94
CA VAL A 159 -23.31 -13.88 10.96
C VAL A 159 -24.40 -13.98 9.88
N GLU A 160 -25.66 -13.83 10.27
CA GLU A 160 -26.81 -13.90 9.34
C GLU A 160 -26.71 -12.78 8.28
N LEU A 161 -26.35 -11.55 8.69
CA LEU A 161 -26.19 -10.44 7.75
C LEU A 161 -24.97 -10.65 6.84
N LEU A 162 -23.88 -11.20 7.36
CA LEU A 162 -22.71 -11.52 6.54
C LEU A 162 -23.06 -12.55 5.48
N GLN A 163 -23.75 -13.63 5.84
CA GLN A 163 -24.16 -14.68 4.89
C GLN A 163 -25.18 -14.17 3.86
N GLN A 164 -26.01 -13.20 4.22
CA GLN A 164 -27.01 -12.62 3.34
C GLN A 164 -26.40 -11.71 2.25
N TYR A 165 -25.36 -10.93 2.58
CA TYR A 165 -24.87 -9.86 1.73
C TYR A 165 -23.47 -10.10 1.16
N PHE A 166 -22.71 -11.06 1.69
CA PHE A 166 -21.34 -11.33 1.28
C PHE A 166 -21.18 -12.74 0.70
N LEU A 167 -20.26 -12.85 -0.24
CA LEU A 167 -19.83 -14.17 -0.74
C LEU A 167 -19.14 -14.98 0.36
N PRO A 168 -19.23 -16.32 0.33
CA PRO A 168 -18.59 -17.17 1.35
C PRO A 168 -17.12 -16.87 1.59
N ALA A 169 -16.37 -16.51 0.53
CA ALA A 169 -14.98 -16.12 0.63
C ALA A 169 -14.75 -14.84 1.47
N ASP A 170 -15.65 -13.85 1.36
CA ASP A 170 -15.59 -12.65 2.20
C ASP A 170 -16.00 -12.96 3.64
N VAL A 171 -17.04 -13.79 3.82
CA VAL A 171 -17.52 -14.18 5.16
C VAL A 171 -16.42 -14.84 5.97
N ILE A 172 -15.67 -15.77 5.38
CA ILE A 172 -14.56 -16.46 6.04
C ILE A 172 -13.52 -15.45 6.53
N GLU A 173 -13.09 -14.54 5.66
CA GLU A 173 -12.08 -13.53 5.99
C GLU A 173 -12.58 -12.55 7.07
N ILE A 174 -13.85 -12.11 6.96
CA ILE A 174 -14.45 -11.20 7.94
C ILE A 174 -14.54 -11.85 9.32
N LEU A 175 -14.94 -13.12 9.40
CA LEU A 175 -15.02 -13.84 10.67
C LEU A 175 -13.65 -14.07 11.33
N MET A 176 -12.55 -14.05 10.58
CA MET A 176 -11.19 -14.08 11.11
C MET A 176 -10.76 -12.74 11.75
N ILE A 177 -11.42 -11.64 11.41
CA ILE A 177 -11.14 -10.33 12.00
C ILE A 177 -11.69 -10.29 13.41
N ARG A 178 -10.80 -10.13 14.39
CA ARG A 178 -11.19 -9.90 15.78
C ARG A 178 -11.49 -8.41 15.96
N ALA A 179 -12.77 -8.04 15.95
CA ALA A 179 -13.18 -6.72 16.38
C ALA A 179 -12.88 -6.53 17.87
N SER A 180 -12.62 -5.30 18.30
CA SER A 180 -12.36 -5.03 19.71
C SER A 180 -13.61 -5.31 20.55
N PRO A 181 -13.55 -6.18 21.58
CA PRO A 181 -14.68 -6.38 22.49
C PRO A 181 -15.08 -5.11 23.26
N ARG A 182 -14.13 -4.18 23.39
CA ARG A 182 -14.35 -2.87 24.05
C ARG A 182 -14.93 -1.83 23.12
N LEU A 183 -15.09 -2.17 21.82
CA LEU A 183 -15.51 -1.25 20.77
C LEU A 183 -14.67 0.03 20.74
N ASP A 184 -13.34 -0.13 20.90
CA ASP A 184 -12.38 0.94 20.74
C ASP A 184 -12.51 1.59 19.36
N GLU A 185 -11.92 2.75 19.16
CA GLU A 185 -11.98 3.43 17.86
C GLU A 185 -11.27 2.64 16.75
N ASP A 186 -11.78 2.82 15.54
CA ASP A 186 -11.16 2.26 14.34
C ASP A 186 -9.81 2.94 14.07
N VAL A 187 -8.79 2.15 13.75
CA VAL A 187 -7.44 2.65 13.55
C VAL A 187 -6.92 2.31 12.15
N ILE A 188 -6.33 3.30 11.49
CA ILE A 188 -5.61 3.08 10.24
C ILE A 188 -4.27 2.41 10.54
N ALA A 189 -3.96 1.35 9.81
CA ALA A 189 -2.73 0.59 9.93
C ALA A 189 -2.05 0.41 8.58
N TRP A 190 -0.77 0.12 8.61
CA TRP A 190 0.03 -0.23 7.43
C TRP A 190 0.13 -1.75 7.33
N ALA A 191 -0.62 -2.37 6.40
CA ALA A 191 -0.72 -3.83 6.28
C ALA A 191 0.63 -4.54 6.07
N PRO A 192 1.56 -4.03 5.21
CA PRO A 192 2.86 -4.67 5.04
C PRO A 192 3.81 -4.49 6.23
N GLY A 193 3.45 -3.63 7.18
CA GLY A 193 4.27 -3.32 8.35
C GLY A 193 4.06 -4.28 9.51
N ARG A 194 5.14 -4.55 10.24
CA ARG A 194 5.03 -5.32 11.47
C ARG A 194 4.12 -4.60 12.47
N HIS A 195 3.17 -5.30 13.04
CA HIS A 195 2.16 -4.74 13.97
C HIS A 195 1.30 -3.60 13.40
N GLY A 196 1.27 -3.42 12.07
CA GLY A 196 0.51 -2.35 11.42
C GLY A 196 1.20 -0.99 11.45
N VAL A 197 2.48 -0.93 11.81
CA VAL A 197 3.27 0.29 11.85
C VAL A 197 4.02 0.49 10.53
N PHE A 198 3.97 1.71 10.01
CA PHE A 198 4.69 2.07 8.80
C PHE A 198 6.19 2.15 9.03
N SER A 199 6.97 1.59 8.11
CA SER A 199 8.40 1.83 7.99
C SER A 199 8.79 2.02 6.52
N VAL A 200 9.82 2.81 6.26
CA VAL A 200 10.34 3.02 4.90
C VAL A 200 10.80 1.69 4.29
N MET A 201 11.37 0.81 5.12
CA MET A 201 11.82 -0.51 4.66
C MET A 201 10.64 -1.37 4.19
N SER A 202 9.55 -1.48 4.98
CA SER A 202 8.37 -2.25 4.60
C SER A 202 7.66 -1.66 3.38
N ALA A 203 7.63 -0.32 3.26
CA ALA A 203 7.07 0.36 2.10
C ALA A 203 7.91 0.11 0.83
N TYR A 204 9.22 0.15 0.93
CA TYR A 204 10.11 -0.21 -0.18
C TYR A 204 9.94 -1.66 -0.61
N GLN A 205 9.93 -2.60 0.35
CA GLN A 205 9.74 -4.02 0.06
C GLN A 205 8.38 -4.29 -0.60
N PHE A 206 7.33 -3.64 -0.12
CA PHE A 206 6.00 -3.73 -0.70
C PHE A 206 5.97 -3.23 -2.14
N ALA A 207 6.50 -2.02 -2.41
CA ALA A 207 6.60 -1.47 -3.75
C ALA A 207 7.47 -2.34 -4.68
N PHE A 208 8.55 -2.90 -4.15
CA PHE A 208 9.43 -3.80 -4.89
C PHE A 208 8.73 -5.11 -5.27
N GLN A 209 7.97 -5.71 -4.36
CA GLN A 209 7.19 -6.91 -4.62
C GLN A 209 6.08 -6.68 -5.64
N GLU A 210 5.39 -5.53 -5.59
CA GLU A 210 4.39 -5.17 -6.60
C GLU A 210 4.99 -5.06 -8.00
N LEU A 211 6.16 -4.41 -8.13
CA LEU A 211 6.78 -4.17 -9.42
C LEU A 211 7.48 -5.41 -9.99
N TYR A 212 8.27 -6.10 -9.16
CA TYR A 212 9.15 -7.19 -9.60
C TYR A 212 8.60 -8.58 -9.24
N GLY A 213 7.69 -8.70 -8.28
CA GLY A 213 7.07 -9.97 -7.90
C GLY A 213 6.08 -10.49 -8.94
N ALA A 214 5.36 -9.61 -9.61
CA ALA A 214 4.46 -9.96 -10.69
C ALA A 214 5.18 -10.50 -11.93
N SER A 215 6.43 -10.06 -12.17
CA SER A 215 7.22 -10.50 -13.34
C SER A 215 7.67 -11.96 -13.26
N THR A 216 7.80 -12.53 -12.06
CA THR A 216 8.20 -13.93 -11.87
C THR A 216 7.04 -14.90 -12.04
N ALA A 217 5.80 -14.45 -11.79
CA ALA A 217 4.60 -15.28 -11.98
C ALA A 217 4.22 -15.45 -13.46
N SER A 218 4.54 -14.49 -14.32
CA SER A 218 4.24 -14.56 -15.76
C SER A 218 5.26 -15.39 -16.56
N SER A 219 6.49 -15.52 -16.08
CA SER A 219 7.52 -16.32 -16.78
C SER A 219 7.45 -17.81 -16.49
N SER A 220 6.77 -18.25 -15.43
CA SER A 220 6.58 -19.68 -15.14
C SER A 220 5.46 -20.33 -15.94
N ASN A 221 4.50 -19.56 -16.48
CA ASN A 221 3.41 -20.11 -17.31
C ASN A 221 3.75 -20.29 -18.80
N SER A 222 4.84 -19.72 -19.28
CA SER A 222 5.28 -19.88 -20.67
C SER A 222 6.16 -21.13 -20.90
N ALA A 223 6.60 -21.81 -19.84
CA ALA A 223 7.47 -22.99 -19.94
C ALA A 223 6.72 -24.33 -19.94
N LEU A 224 5.39 -24.35 -19.81
CA LEU A 224 4.57 -25.59 -19.79
C LEU A 224 3.70 -25.81 -21.05
N GLY A 225 3.89 -25.00 -22.09
CA GLY A 225 3.11 -25.09 -23.36
C GLY A 225 3.92 -25.54 -24.54
N GLY A 226 4.78 -26.53 -24.40
CA GLY A 226 5.56 -27.03 -25.51
C GLY A 226 5.94 -28.53 -25.37
N ARG A 227 4.98 -29.42 -25.61
CA ARG A 227 5.19 -30.79 -26.16
C ARG A 227 3.88 -31.26 -26.73
#